data_f2a7bfd7d7615399d3bd845c5627dbc1
#
_entry.id   f2a7bfd7d7615399d3bd845c5627dbc1
#
_cell.length_a   1.000
_cell.length_b   1.000
_cell.length_c   1.000
_cell.angle_alpha   90.00
_cell.angle_beta   90.00
_cell.angle_gamma   90.00
#
_symmetry.space_group_name_H-M   'P 1'
#
loop_
_entity.id
_entity.type
_entity.pdbx_description
1 polymer ?
#
loop_
_entity_poly.entity_id
_entity_poly.type
_entity_poly.pdbx_seq_one_letter_code
_entity_poly.pdbx_strand_id
1 'polypeptide(L)'
;MSDASTATTPRARPGAGATRARILDAALCALRDEGIAGISARSIARHGSFNQALIFYHFGSVDGLLVAVARSESERRSALYAPALAAVSSLSELVVVARRLHDEELQQGTVAALTQMLAGAVGTPELAQGIADSLRPWTDLVGETVDRLLAGTPFAGLLPCRDLTSGIAALFLGIELLAGIDPALADGSLFATMESAATLVDELIGSSRPGGPAARGHGPRG
;
A
#
# COMPACT_ATOMS: atom_id res chain seq x y z
N MET A 1 -42.55 -25.06 -41.50
CA MET A 1 -42.62 -24.05 -40.42
C MET A 1 -41.95 -24.69 -39.21
N SER A 2 -40.66 -24.36 -39.00
CA SER A 2 -39.83 -24.94 -37.93
C SER A 2 -39.57 -23.84 -36.94
N ASP A 3 -40.10 -24.02 -35.75
CA ASP A 3 -40.02 -23.09 -34.64
C ASP A 3 -38.70 -23.37 -33.88
N ALA A 4 -37.71 -22.50 -34.04
CA ALA A 4 -36.42 -22.60 -33.34
C ALA A 4 -36.57 -21.91 -31.99
N SER A 5 -36.95 -22.67 -30.98
CA SER A 5 -36.90 -22.24 -29.56
C SER A 5 -35.46 -22.00 -29.14
N THR A 6 -35.06 -20.74 -29.05
CA THR A 6 -33.78 -20.33 -28.45
C THR A 6 -33.84 -20.53 -26.94
N ALA A 7 -33.33 -21.66 -26.48
CA ALA A 7 -33.12 -21.91 -25.06
C ALA A 7 -32.07 -20.95 -24.51
N THR A 8 -32.49 -19.92 -23.78
CA THR A 8 -31.62 -19.04 -22.98
C THR A 8 -31.03 -19.85 -21.81
N THR A 9 -29.77 -20.22 -21.92
CA THR A 9 -29.02 -20.88 -20.83
C THR A 9 -29.00 -19.96 -19.59
N PRO A 10 -29.44 -20.44 -18.42
CA PRO A 10 -29.40 -19.62 -17.19
C PRO A 10 -27.95 -19.29 -16.84
N ARG A 11 -27.62 -18.00 -16.81
CA ARG A 11 -26.32 -17.50 -16.36
C ARG A 11 -26.11 -17.96 -14.91
N ALA A 12 -25.12 -18.83 -14.67
CA ALA A 12 -24.79 -19.34 -13.35
C ALA A 12 -24.64 -18.16 -12.37
N ARG A 13 -25.33 -18.22 -11.21
CA ARG A 13 -25.20 -17.21 -10.17
C ARG A 13 -23.75 -17.19 -9.70
N PRO A 14 -23.06 -16.02 -9.68
CA PRO A 14 -21.72 -15.93 -9.16
C PRO A 14 -21.68 -16.45 -7.72
N GLY A 15 -20.69 -17.27 -7.38
CA GLY A 15 -20.49 -17.73 -6.01
C GLY A 15 -20.36 -16.53 -5.05
N ALA A 16 -20.67 -16.72 -3.76
CA ALA A 16 -20.62 -15.66 -2.75
C ALA A 16 -19.29 -14.89 -2.73
N GLY A 17 -18.16 -15.59 -2.97
CA GLY A 17 -16.83 -14.99 -3.10
C GLY A 17 -16.69 -14.04 -4.28
N ALA A 18 -17.20 -14.45 -5.47
CA ALA A 18 -17.16 -13.62 -6.67
C ALA A 18 -18.04 -12.37 -6.52
N THR A 19 -19.18 -12.49 -5.84
CA THR A 19 -20.05 -11.35 -5.54
C THR A 19 -19.36 -10.39 -4.59
N ARG A 20 -18.69 -10.88 -3.53
CA ARG A 20 -17.96 -10.08 -2.57
C ARG A 20 -16.82 -9.30 -3.24
N ALA A 21 -16.00 -9.94 -4.09
CA ALA A 21 -14.94 -9.30 -4.86
C ALA A 21 -15.49 -8.17 -5.74
N ARG A 22 -16.58 -8.43 -6.49
CA ARG A 22 -17.21 -7.41 -7.33
C ARG A 22 -17.69 -6.18 -6.54
N ILE A 23 -18.14 -6.36 -5.31
CA ILE A 23 -18.57 -5.24 -4.46
C ILE A 23 -17.36 -4.43 -4.01
N LEU A 24 -16.23 -5.07 -3.65
CA LEU A 24 -14.97 -4.40 -3.30
C LEU A 24 -14.45 -3.57 -4.47
N ASP A 25 -14.39 -4.15 -5.67
CA ASP A 25 -13.96 -3.46 -6.89
C ASP A 25 -14.85 -2.25 -7.21
N ALA A 26 -16.16 -2.40 -7.07
CA ALA A 26 -17.11 -1.30 -7.29
C ALA A 26 -16.94 -0.18 -6.27
N ALA A 27 -16.64 -0.49 -5.02
CA ALA A 27 -16.36 0.51 -3.99
C ALA A 27 -15.07 1.27 -4.28
N LEU A 28 -14.03 0.57 -4.75
CA LEU A 28 -12.77 1.19 -5.13
C LEU A 28 -12.93 2.11 -6.36
N CYS A 29 -13.70 1.69 -7.37
CA CYS A 29 -14.05 2.53 -8.52
C CYS A 29 -14.84 3.77 -8.09
N ALA A 30 -15.85 3.60 -7.24
CA ALA A 30 -16.64 4.74 -6.74
C ALA A 30 -15.79 5.74 -5.94
N LEU A 31 -14.84 5.26 -5.13
CA LEU A 31 -13.89 6.12 -4.40
C LEU A 31 -13.02 6.94 -5.36
N ARG A 32 -12.54 6.34 -6.44
CA ARG A 32 -11.71 7.02 -7.44
C ARG A 32 -12.49 8.09 -8.20
N ASP A 33 -13.72 7.77 -8.59
CA ASP A 33 -14.52 8.62 -9.48
C ASP A 33 -15.26 9.74 -8.75
N GLU A 34 -15.76 9.47 -7.53
CA GLU A 34 -16.64 10.37 -6.78
C GLU A 34 -16.01 10.91 -5.49
N GLY A 35 -14.88 10.36 -5.09
CA GLY A 35 -14.23 10.68 -3.83
C GLY A 35 -15.02 10.20 -2.60
N ILE A 36 -14.41 10.33 -1.42
CA ILE A 36 -15.02 9.86 -0.16
C ILE A 36 -16.34 10.57 0.16
N ALA A 37 -16.49 11.85 -0.22
CA ALA A 37 -17.69 12.63 0.03
C ALA A 37 -18.89 12.14 -0.81
N GLY A 38 -18.64 11.51 -1.97
CA GLY A 38 -19.67 10.94 -2.86
C GLY A 38 -20.05 9.50 -2.53
N ILE A 39 -19.34 8.86 -1.60
CA ILE A 39 -19.52 7.43 -1.28
C ILE A 39 -20.87 7.20 -0.57
N SER A 40 -21.63 6.27 -1.12
CA SER A 40 -22.87 5.76 -0.55
C SER A 40 -23.17 4.34 -1.08
N ALA A 41 -24.03 3.59 -0.41
CA ALA A 41 -24.46 2.29 -0.90
C ALA A 41 -25.05 2.37 -2.32
N ARG A 42 -25.72 3.47 -2.66
CA ARG A 42 -26.31 3.69 -3.97
C ARG A 42 -25.25 4.00 -5.04
N SER A 43 -24.24 4.84 -4.74
CA SER A 43 -23.17 5.15 -5.69
C SER A 43 -22.34 3.92 -5.99
N ILE A 44 -21.96 3.14 -4.98
CA ILE A 44 -21.21 1.89 -5.14
C ILE A 44 -22.01 0.86 -5.96
N ALA A 45 -23.30 0.67 -5.64
CA ALA A 45 -24.16 -0.27 -6.36
C ALA A 45 -24.31 0.10 -7.85
N ARG A 46 -24.30 1.40 -8.18
CA ARG A 46 -24.31 1.89 -9.56
C ARG A 46 -23.02 1.51 -10.29
N HIS A 47 -21.84 1.69 -9.69
CA HIS A 47 -20.56 1.31 -10.29
C HIS A 47 -20.46 -0.19 -10.55
N GLY A 48 -20.96 -1.02 -9.63
CA GLY A 48 -20.91 -2.47 -9.78
C GLY A 48 -22.11 -3.11 -10.50
N SER A 49 -23.12 -2.31 -10.89
CA SER A 49 -24.38 -2.80 -11.51
C SER A 49 -25.05 -3.91 -10.69
N PHE A 50 -25.22 -3.68 -9.38
CA PHE A 50 -25.88 -4.62 -8.47
C PHE A 50 -26.85 -3.90 -7.51
N ASN A 51 -27.67 -4.69 -6.79
CA ASN A 51 -28.56 -4.14 -5.78
C ASN A 51 -27.79 -3.74 -4.53
N GLN A 52 -27.97 -2.50 -4.06
CA GLN A 52 -27.32 -1.98 -2.83
C GLN A 52 -27.54 -2.86 -1.58
N ALA A 53 -28.63 -3.64 -1.52
CA ALA A 53 -28.87 -4.58 -0.42
C ALA A 53 -27.76 -5.63 -0.26
N LEU A 54 -27.01 -5.93 -1.34
CA LEU A 54 -25.87 -6.84 -1.27
C LEU A 54 -24.71 -6.27 -0.41
N ILE A 55 -24.56 -4.95 -0.36
CA ILE A 55 -23.55 -4.30 0.49
C ILE A 55 -23.85 -4.62 1.96
N PHE A 56 -25.09 -4.38 2.36
CA PHE A 56 -25.51 -4.63 3.75
C PHE A 56 -25.50 -6.12 4.10
N TYR A 57 -25.85 -6.99 3.15
CA TYR A 57 -25.79 -8.43 3.34
C TYR A 57 -24.34 -8.94 3.55
N HIS A 58 -23.37 -8.46 2.77
CA HIS A 58 -21.98 -8.97 2.80
C HIS A 58 -21.07 -8.23 3.78
N PHE A 59 -21.37 -6.97 4.10
CA PHE A 59 -20.46 -6.10 4.86
C PHE A 59 -21.13 -5.39 6.04
N GLY A 60 -22.43 -5.50 6.20
CA GLY A 60 -23.20 -4.89 7.29
C GLY A 60 -23.47 -3.39 7.10
N SER A 61 -22.48 -2.64 6.65
CA SER A 61 -22.56 -1.18 6.44
C SER A 61 -21.64 -0.74 5.30
N VAL A 62 -21.74 0.53 4.89
CA VAL A 62 -20.77 1.16 3.98
C VAL A 62 -19.39 1.25 4.66
N ASP A 63 -19.33 1.60 5.92
CA ASP A 63 -18.08 1.66 6.69
C ASP A 63 -17.42 0.28 6.77
N GLY A 64 -18.20 -0.78 7.04
CA GLY A 64 -17.70 -2.16 7.01
C GLY A 64 -17.17 -2.57 5.63
N LEU A 65 -17.77 -2.08 4.55
CA LEU A 65 -17.25 -2.26 3.20
C LEU A 65 -15.94 -1.50 2.99
N LEU A 66 -15.81 -0.24 3.45
CA LEU A 66 -14.58 0.54 3.34
C LEU A 66 -13.42 -0.12 4.10
N VAL A 67 -13.66 -0.63 5.30
CA VAL A 67 -12.68 -1.43 6.06
C VAL A 67 -12.26 -2.67 5.27
N ALA A 68 -13.21 -3.36 4.64
CA ALA A 68 -12.91 -4.54 3.83
C ALA A 68 -12.13 -4.20 2.56
N VAL A 69 -12.37 -3.04 1.94
CA VAL A 69 -11.56 -2.52 0.80
C VAL A 69 -10.13 -2.26 1.26
N ALA A 70 -9.92 -1.54 2.37
CA ALA A 70 -8.60 -1.27 2.92
C ALA A 70 -7.83 -2.56 3.21
N ARG A 71 -8.49 -3.57 3.79
CA ARG A 71 -7.90 -4.88 4.05
C ARG A 71 -7.51 -5.61 2.76
N SER A 72 -8.41 -5.67 1.79
CA SER A 72 -8.17 -6.35 0.51
C SER A 72 -6.97 -5.73 -0.23
N GLU A 73 -6.86 -4.41 -0.23
CA GLU A 73 -5.74 -3.70 -0.84
C GLU A 73 -4.42 -3.91 -0.07
N SER A 74 -4.46 -3.94 1.25
CA SER A 74 -3.29 -4.24 2.09
C SER A 74 -2.77 -5.67 1.84
N GLU A 75 -3.68 -6.65 1.79
CA GLU A 75 -3.34 -8.06 1.49
C GLU A 75 -2.78 -8.21 0.07
N ARG A 76 -3.39 -7.54 -0.92
CA ARG A 76 -2.93 -7.53 -2.32
C ARG A 76 -1.50 -6.98 -2.43
N ARG A 77 -1.23 -5.83 -1.80
CA ARG A 77 0.11 -5.22 -1.78
C ARG A 77 1.12 -6.12 -1.10
N SER A 78 0.79 -6.65 0.05
CA SER A 78 1.67 -7.57 0.78
C SER A 78 2.04 -8.77 -0.08
N ALA A 79 1.08 -9.40 -0.75
CA ALA A 79 1.34 -10.54 -1.63
C ALA A 79 2.19 -10.15 -2.87
N LEU A 80 1.92 -8.98 -3.45
CA LEU A 80 2.60 -8.52 -4.68
C LEU A 80 4.06 -8.14 -4.40
N TYR A 81 4.32 -7.42 -3.31
CA TYR A 81 5.64 -6.83 -3.03
C TYR A 81 6.49 -7.64 -2.05
N ALA A 82 5.93 -8.64 -1.36
CA ALA A 82 6.71 -9.49 -0.45
C ALA A 82 7.98 -10.10 -1.08
N PRO A 83 7.97 -10.63 -2.32
CA PRO A 83 9.18 -11.16 -2.94
C PRO A 83 10.27 -10.09 -3.17
N ALA A 84 9.86 -8.89 -3.62
CA ALA A 84 10.79 -7.78 -3.84
C ALA A 84 11.38 -7.28 -2.51
N LEU A 85 10.54 -7.11 -1.48
CA LEU A 85 10.97 -6.69 -0.15
C LEU A 85 11.87 -7.73 0.53
N ALA A 86 11.62 -9.02 0.33
CA ALA A 86 12.48 -10.09 0.84
C ALA A 86 13.88 -10.09 0.19
N ALA A 87 13.98 -9.67 -1.06
CA ALA A 87 15.24 -9.63 -1.81
C ALA A 87 16.11 -8.39 -1.50
N VAL A 88 15.53 -7.34 -0.91
CA VAL A 88 16.25 -6.10 -0.57
C VAL A 88 17.34 -6.37 0.46
N SER A 89 18.54 -5.85 0.22
CA SER A 89 19.72 -6.05 1.07
C SER A 89 20.29 -4.75 1.66
N SER A 90 19.77 -3.59 1.24
CA SER A 90 20.19 -2.26 1.70
C SER A 90 19.02 -1.29 1.81
N LEU A 91 19.22 -0.16 2.50
CA LEU A 91 18.21 0.90 2.59
C LEU A 91 18.00 1.60 1.26
N SER A 92 19.03 1.76 0.46
CA SER A 92 18.95 2.34 -0.89
C SER A 92 18.11 1.45 -1.82
N GLU A 93 18.29 0.13 -1.79
CA GLU A 93 17.43 -0.80 -2.53
C GLU A 93 15.97 -0.75 -2.05
N LEU A 94 15.73 -0.57 -0.75
CA LEU A 94 14.37 -0.39 -0.22
C LEU A 94 13.71 0.86 -0.80
N VAL A 95 14.43 1.98 -0.93
CA VAL A 95 13.92 3.21 -1.55
C VAL A 95 13.58 2.99 -3.03
N VAL A 96 14.42 2.24 -3.77
CA VAL A 96 14.14 1.88 -5.18
C VAL A 96 12.85 1.07 -5.30
N VAL A 97 12.63 0.09 -4.40
CA VAL A 97 11.38 -0.68 -4.36
C VAL A 97 10.18 0.22 -4.01
N ALA A 98 10.34 1.12 -3.03
CA ALA A 98 9.29 2.07 -2.64
C ALA A 98 8.91 3.00 -3.80
N ARG A 99 9.88 3.51 -4.56
CA ARG A 99 9.65 4.32 -5.76
C ARG A 99 8.87 3.55 -6.82
N ARG A 100 9.29 2.32 -7.12
CA ARG A 100 8.58 1.48 -8.09
C ARG A 100 7.12 1.25 -7.67
N LEU A 101 6.90 0.96 -6.38
CA LEU A 101 5.58 0.80 -5.81
C LEU A 101 4.75 2.09 -5.99
N HIS A 102 5.35 3.25 -5.70
CA HIS A 102 4.70 4.55 -5.90
C HIS A 102 4.26 4.74 -7.35
N ASP A 103 5.17 4.52 -8.31
CA ASP A 103 4.90 4.68 -9.74
C ASP A 103 3.76 3.75 -10.22
N GLU A 104 3.75 2.49 -9.77
CA GLU A 104 2.72 1.50 -10.11
C GLU A 104 1.35 1.84 -9.49
N GLU A 105 1.33 2.22 -8.22
CA GLU A 105 0.10 2.53 -7.48
C GLU A 105 -0.51 3.88 -7.91
N LEU A 106 0.32 4.86 -8.28
CA LEU A 106 -0.14 6.14 -8.83
C LEU A 106 -0.96 5.93 -10.10
N GLN A 107 -0.50 5.04 -11.00
CA GLN A 107 -1.23 4.69 -12.22
C GLN A 107 -2.57 3.99 -11.91
N GLN A 108 -2.66 3.25 -10.84
CA GLN A 108 -3.87 2.53 -10.43
C GLN A 108 -4.83 3.39 -9.60
N GLY A 109 -4.38 4.53 -9.04
CA GLY A 109 -5.17 5.41 -8.18
C GLY A 109 -5.58 4.75 -6.84
N THR A 110 -4.94 3.67 -6.44
CA THR A 110 -5.33 2.88 -5.26
C THR A 110 -4.94 3.58 -3.97
N VAL A 111 -3.75 4.22 -3.95
CA VAL A 111 -3.30 4.97 -2.76
C VAL A 111 -4.13 6.24 -2.58
N ALA A 112 -4.51 6.91 -3.66
CA ALA A 112 -5.40 8.05 -3.60
C ALA A 112 -6.75 7.68 -2.94
N ALA A 113 -7.34 6.52 -3.32
CA ALA A 113 -8.55 6.02 -2.69
C ALA A 113 -8.35 5.72 -1.19
N LEU A 114 -7.22 5.09 -0.81
CA LEU A 114 -6.89 4.83 0.59
C LEU A 114 -6.72 6.12 1.39
N THR A 115 -6.01 7.11 0.85
CA THR A 115 -5.82 8.43 1.48
C THR A 115 -7.15 9.12 1.73
N GLN A 116 -8.07 9.06 0.77
CA GLN A 116 -9.42 9.59 0.93
C GLN A 116 -10.22 8.86 2.02
N MET A 117 -10.11 7.52 2.11
CA MET A 117 -10.75 6.75 3.18
C MET A 117 -10.20 7.16 4.55
N LEU A 118 -8.88 7.32 4.70
CA LEU A 118 -8.24 7.77 5.93
C LEU A 118 -8.70 9.19 6.31
N ALA A 119 -8.73 10.11 5.36
CA ALA A 119 -9.22 11.47 5.59
C ALA A 119 -10.69 11.47 6.01
N GLY A 120 -11.54 10.69 5.36
CA GLY A 120 -12.96 10.56 5.69
C GLY A 120 -13.22 9.89 7.04
N ALA A 121 -12.27 9.09 7.52
CA ALA A 121 -12.38 8.43 8.83
C ALA A 121 -12.07 9.36 10.01
N VAL A 122 -11.50 10.56 9.78
CA VAL A 122 -11.15 11.55 10.81
C VAL A 122 -12.39 12.01 11.54
N GLY A 123 -13.08 11.56 12.27
CA GLY A 123 -14.33 11.93 12.96
C GLY A 123 -15.21 10.73 13.27
N THR A 124 -14.78 9.55 12.81
CA THR A 124 -15.46 8.27 13.04
C THR A 124 -14.46 7.27 13.62
N PRO A 125 -14.27 7.24 14.96
CA PRO A 125 -13.20 6.45 15.60
C PRO A 125 -13.23 4.97 15.23
N GLU A 126 -14.40 4.37 15.13
CA GLU A 126 -14.56 2.95 14.78
C GLU A 126 -14.10 2.66 13.34
N LEU A 127 -14.43 3.55 12.40
CA LEU A 127 -13.97 3.43 11.01
C LEU A 127 -12.46 3.63 10.92
N ALA A 128 -11.92 4.66 11.59
CA ALA A 128 -10.50 4.93 11.64
C ALA A 128 -9.71 3.75 12.18
N GLN A 129 -10.15 3.16 13.30
CA GLN A 129 -9.52 1.98 13.89
C GLN A 129 -9.61 0.77 12.94
N GLY A 130 -10.79 0.53 12.34
CA GLY A 130 -10.97 -0.57 11.39
C GLY A 130 -10.06 -0.47 10.16
N ILE A 131 -9.88 0.74 9.61
CA ILE A 131 -8.96 0.97 8.50
C ILE A 131 -7.51 0.77 8.96
N ALA A 132 -7.10 1.35 10.09
CA ALA A 132 -5.75 1.19 10.64
C ALA A 132 -5.39 -0.29 10.88
N ASP A 133 -6.30 -1.06 11.47
CA ASP A 133 -6.09 -2.50 11.67
C ASP A 133 -6.01 -3.28 10.34
N SER A 134 -6.72 -2.82 9.32
CA SER A 134 -6.70 -3.43 7.99
C SER A 134 -5.39 -3.21 7.23
N LEU A 135 -4.62 -2.18 7.59
CA LEU A 135 -3.32 -1.89 6.98
C LEU A 135 -2.18 -2.72 7.59
N ARG A 136 -2.40 -3.39 8.72
CA ARG A 136 -1.34 -4.15 9.42
C ARG A 136 -0.57 -5.13 8.54
N PRO A 137 -1.20 -5.97 7.69
CA PRO A 137 -0.44 -6.92 6.86
C PRO A 137 0.65 -6.24 6.03
N TRP A 138 0.35 -5.05 5.51
CA TRP A 138 1.31 -4.26 4.76
C TRP A 138 2.37 -3.59 5.64
N THR A 139 1.95 -2.93 6.72
CA THR A 139 2.88 -2.23 7.62
C THR A 139 3.81 -3.19 8.35
N ASP A 140 3.33 -4.38 8.72
CA ASP A 140 4.16 -5.40 9.34
C ASP A 140 5.23 -5.92 8.36
N LEU A 141 4.87 -6.17 7.10
CA LEU A 141 5.83 -6.59 6.06
C LEU A 141 6.93 -5.54 5.83
N VAL A 142 6.58 -4.26 5.78
CA VAL A 142 7.56 -3.16 5.66
C VAL A 142 8.42 -3.09 6.91
N GLY A 143 7.82 -3.21 8.10
CA GLY A 143 8.52 -3.20 9.38
C GLY A 143 9.54 -4.34 9.50
N GLU A 144 9.14 -5.56 9.19
CA GLU A 144 10.03 -6.73 9.17
C GLU A 144 11.21 -6.54 8.19
N THR A 145 10.96 -5.90 7.06
CA THR A 145 12.02 -5.58 6.08
C THR A 145 13.02 -4.60 6.66
N VAL A 146 12.55 -3.51 7.29
CA VAL A 146 13.40 -2.50 7.93
C VAL A 146 14.18 -3.11 9.09
N ASP A 147 13.54 -3.89 9.95
CA ASP A 147 14.20 -4.59 11.06
C ASP A 147 15.34 -5.49 10.57
N ARG A 148 15.10 -6.25 9.53
CA ARG A 148 16.10 -7.11 8.91
C ARG A 148 17.30 -6.33 8.37
N LEU A 149 17.05 -5.20 7.71
CA LEU A 149 18.11 -4.34 7.15
C LEU A 149 18.95 -3.68 8.24
N LEU A 150 18.33 -3.30 9.36
CA LEU A 150 19.02 -2.65 10.50
C LEU A 150 19.63 -3.66 11.48
N ALA A 151 19.30 -4.94 11.37
CA ALA A 151 19.81 -5.97 12.27
C ALA A 151 21.36 -6.02 12.26
N GLY A 152 21.96 -6.00 13.44
CA GLY A 152 23.43 -6.02 13.59
C GLY A 152 24.15 -4.74 13.19
N THR A 153 23.43 -3.65 12.96
CA THR A 153 23.99 -2.32 12.70
C THR A 153 24.00 -1.46 13.97
N PRO A 154 24.75 -0.34 14.03
CA PRO A 154 24.69 0.60 15.13
C PRO A 154 23.32 1.26 15.33
N PHE A 155 22.45 1.17 14.34
CA PHE A 155 21.10 1.73 14.36
C PHE A 155 20.07 0.76 14.94
N ALA A 156 20.42 -0.54 15.09
CA ALA A 156 19.55 -1.53 15.70
C ALA A 156 19.17 -1.11 17.13
N GLY A 157 17.86 -0.95 17.37
CA GLY A 157 17.33 -0.58 18.68
C GLY A 157 17.43 0.91 19.05
N LEU A 158 18.00 1.78 18.20
CA LEU A 158 17.99 3.23 18.44
C LEU A 158 16.60 3.84 18.24
N LEU A 159 15.84 3.32 17.30
CA LEU A 159 14.46 3.74 17.02
C LEU A 159 13.53 2.53 17.21
N PRO A 160 12.40 2.69 17.91
CA PRO A 160 11.38 1.68 17.93
C PRO A 160 10.93 1.40 16.48
N CYS A 161 11.05 0.16 16.03
CA CYS A 161 10.75 -0.20 14.64
C CYS A 161 9.33 0.18 14.21
N ARG A 162 8.39 0.08 15.15
CA ARG A 162 7.02 0.52 14.93
C ARG A 162 6.92 2.00 14.58
N ASP A 163 7.67 2.86 15.25
CA ASP A 163 7.64 4.31 15.02
C ASP A 163 8.29 4.65 13.68
N LEU A 164 9.38 3.97 13.34
CA LEU A 164 10.04 4.11 12.04
C LEU A 164 9.11 3.66 10.89
N THR A 165 8.47 2.51 11.03
CA THR A 165 7.50 2.00 10.04
C THR A 165 6.30 2.94 9.91
N SER A 166 5.80 3.48 11.01
CA SER A 166 4.71 4.47 10.99
C SER A 166 5.14 5.75 10.28
N GLY A 167 6.38 6.22 10.51
CA GLY A 167 6.95 7.36 9.81
C GLY A 167 7.09 7.13 8.31
N ILE A 168 7.55 5.96 7.88
CA ILE A 168 7.65 5.56 6.46
C ILE A 168 6.25 5.54 5.83
N ALA A 169 5.28 4.95 6.49
CA ALA A 169 3.90 4.90 5.99
C ALA A 169 3.29 6.31 5.88
N ALA A 170 3.49 7.17 6.89
CA ALA A 170 3.02 8.55 6.87
C ALA A 170 3.66 9.38 5.75
N LEU A 171 4.98 9.20 5.53
CA LEU A 171 5.71 9.86 4.45
C LEU A 171 5.16 9.41 3.08
N PHE A 172 4.96 8.11 2.89
CA PHE A 172 4.42 7.56 1.64
C PHE A 172 3.01 8.11 1.36
N LEU A 173 2.11 8.07 2.33
CA LEU A 173 0.76 8.63 2.20
C LEU A 173 0.80 10.15 1.95
N GLY A 174 1.74 10.86 2.58
CA GLY A 174 1.93 12.30 2.36
C GLY A 174 2.38 12.63 0.95
N ILE A 175 3.31 11.86 0.39
CA ILE A 175 3.76 12.00 -1.01
C ILE A 175 2.56 11.83 -1.95
N GLU A 176 1.76 10.78 -1.76
CA GLU A 176 0.59 10.49 -2.58
C GLU A 176 -0.49 11.59 -2.50
N LEU A 177 -0.73 12.11 -1.29
CA LEU A 177 -1.66 13.21 -1.10
C LEU A 177 -1.20 14.49 -1.81
N LEU A 178 0.07 14.82 -1.68
CA LEU A 178 0.67 16.01 -2.30
C LEU A 178 0.73 15.86 -3.83
N ALA A 179 1.05 14.69 -4.33
CA ALA A 179 1.03 14.39 -5.77
C ALA A 179 -0.36 14.61 -6.40
N GLY A 180 -1.41 14.31 -5.67
CA GLY A 180 -2.80 14.56 -6.08
C GLY A 180 -3.18 16.05 -6.12
N ILE A 181 -2.42 16.94 -5.42
CA ILE A 181 -2.63 18.38 -5.39
C ILE A 181 -1.75 19.10 -6.42
N ASP A 182 -0.47 18.72 -6.47
CA ASP A 182 0.52 19.29 -7.38
C ASP A 182 1.38 18.14 -7.96
N PRO A 183 1.18 17.79 -9.24
CA PRO A 183 1.96 16.75 -9.91
C PRO A 183 3.47 17.00 -9.94
N ALA A 184 3.92 18.25 -9.78
CA ALA A 184 5.35 18.57 -9.69
C ALA A 184 6.00 18.01 -8.42
N LEU A 185 5.23 17.74 -7.37
CA LEU A 185 5.71 17.08 -6.15
C LEU A 185 5.89 15.56 -6.31
N ALA A 186 5.37 15.00 -7.41
CA ALA A 186 5.51 13.60 -7.78
C ALA A 186 6.60 13.35 -8.83
N ASP A 187 7.43 14.34 -9.16
CA ASP A 187 8.43 14.29 -10.24
C ASP A 187 9.60 13.29 -9.98
N GLY A 188 9.56 12.59 -8.86
CA GLY A 188 10.58 11.61 -8.47
C GLY A 188 11.82 12.22 -7.81
N SER A 189 11.94 13.55 -7.71
CA SER A 189 13.10 14.22 -7.09
C SER A 189 13.22 13.87 -5.59
N LEU A 190 12.09 13.73 -4.91
CA LEU A 190 12.05 13.32 -3.52
C LEU A 190 12.61 11.90 -3.33
N PHE A 191 12.21 10.95 -4.18
CA PHE A 191 12.76 9.59 -4.14
C PHE A 191 14.25 9.56 -4.45
N ALA A 192 14.74 10.37 -5.39
CA ALA A 192 16.17 10.49 -5.66
C ALA A 192 16.95 11.04 -4.46
N THR A 193 16.38 12.00 -3.75
CA THR A 193 16.96 12.54 -2.49
C THR A 193 16.96 11.48 -1.39
N MET A 194 15.87 10.74 -1.23
CA MET A 194 15.79 9.64 -0.26
C MET A 194 16.80 8.51 -0.58
N GLU A 195 16.96 8.17 -1.86
CA GLU A 195 17.94 7.16 -2.31
C GLU A 195 19.38 7.60 -1.99
N SER A 196 19.71 8.88 -2.24
CA SER A 196 21.01 9.43 -1.89
C SER A 196 21.26 9.41 -0.39
N ALA A 197 20.27 9.79 0.43
CA ALA A 197 20.36 9.72 1.88
C ALA A 197 20.51 8.28 2.38
N ALA A 198 19.74 7.35 1.81
CA ALA A 198 19.81 5.93 2.16
C ALA A 198 21.19 5.33 1.82
N THR A 199 21.77 5.71 0.67
CA THR A 199 23.11 5.28 0.27
C THR A 199 24.17 5.75 1.29
N LEU A 200 24.10 6.99 1.77
CA LEU A 200 25.00 7.48 2.82
C LEU A 200 24.87 6.67 4.12
N VAL A 201 23.65 6.31 4.50
CA VAL A 201 23.41 5.46 5.68
C VAL A 201 23.96 4.05 5.45
N ASP A 202 23.78 3.48 4.27
CA ASP A 202 24.33 2.16 3.91
C ASP A 202 25.88 2.15 3.99
N GLU A 203 26.54 3.21 3.55
CA GLU A 203 28.00 3.37 3.68
C GLU A 203 28.45 3.43 5.14
N LEU A 204 27.73 4.16 5.99
CA LEU A 204 28.00 4.23 7.43
C LEU A 204 27.81 2.85 8.10
N ILE A 205 26.78 2.12 7.72
CA ILE A 205 26.53 0.74 8.18
C ILE A 205 27.70 -0.17 7.75
N GLY A 206 28.11 -0.07 6.48
CA GLY A 206 29.19 -0.88 5.91
C GLY A 206 30.53 -0.63 6.60
N SER A 207 30.85 0.62 6.90
CA SER A 207 32.09 1.02 7.59
C SER A 207 32.14 0.61 9.06
N SER A 208 30.98 0.40 9.67
CA SER A 208 30.83 0.02 11.09
C SER A 208 30.88 -1.50 11.32
N ARG A 209 30.86 -2.31 10.28
CA ARG A 209 30.96 -3.78 10.41
C ARG A 209 32.40 -4.19 10.68
N PRO A 210 32.73 -4.90 11.78
CA PRO A 210 34.08 -5.41 12.05
C PRO A 210 34.42 -6.47 10.97
N GLY A 211 35.26 -6.12 9.99
CA GLY A 211 35.68 -7.00 8.89
C GLY A 211 35.79 -6.31 7.52
N GLY A 212 35.55 -5.01 7.40
CA GLY A 212 35.87 -4.26 6.19
C GLY A 212 37.38 -4.31 5.88
N PRO A 213 37.81 -4.27 4.59
CA PRO A 213 39.22 -4.43 4.23
C PRO A 213 40.08 -3.32 4.89
N ALA A 214 40.91 -3.75 5.85
CA ALA A 214 41.92 -2.87 6.44
C ALA A 214 42.71 -2.21 5.30
N ALA A 215 42.72 -0.87 5.26
CA ALA A 215 43.55 -0.09 4.37
C ALA A 215 44.98 -0.64 4.47
N ARG A 216 45.43 -1.31 3.41
CA ARG A 216 46.82 -1.80 3.34
C ARG A 216 47.73 -0.59 3.44
N GLY A 217 48.32 -0.41 4.64
CA GLY A 217 49.31 0.57 4.90
C GLY A 217 50.42 0.47 3.85
N HIS A 218 50.64 1.55 3.16
CA HIS A 218 51.81 1.76 2.33
C HIS A 218 53.03 1.85 3.27
N GLY A 219 53.73 0.72 3.44
CA GLY A 219 55.02 0.69 4.14
C GLY A 219 56.06 1.49 3.36
N PRO A 220 56.87 2.31 4.01
CA PRO A 220 57.91 3.01 3.31
C PRO A 220 58.99 2.04 2.86
N ARG A 221 59.29 2.07 1.55
CA ARG A 221 60.50 1.43 1.01
C ARG A 221 61.68 2.27 1.39
N GLY A 222 62.55 1.73 2.24
CA GLY A 222 63.94 2.17 2.42
C GLY A 222 64.83 1.72 1.27
#